data_65b1f3123d870487a1f8da107da4acf7
#
_entry.id   65b1f3123d870487a1f8da107da4acf7
#
_cell.length_a   1.000
_cell.length_b   1.000
_cell.length_c   1.000
_cell.angle_alpha   90.00
_cell.angle_beta   90.00
_cell.angle_gamma   90.00
#
_symmetry.space_group_name_H-M   'P 1'
#
loop_
_entity.id
_entity.type
_entity.pdbx_description
1 polymer ?
#
loop_
_entity_poly.entity_id
_entity_poly.type
_entity_poly.pdbx_seq_one_letter_code
_entity_poly.pdbx_strand_id
1 'polypeptide(L)'
;MKLNYRRTFLVGLAFMAISAFWQMYDTVIPLMLRNIFGIKDTASGVIMALDNVLALFMLPIFGMLSDKAGRRIPFIVCGTFVAVASCMLIPVAGASKSFVLFFAALAVLLLSMGTFRSPAVALMPDVTPKPLRSKGNAVINLMGTVGGIYTLIMIKLLIKENANSADVNYLPIFIAVASLMAICAIVLSAAVNERKLKAETDAVNDALDAENDELSGGTNERSGGKLPGPMLRSLMLILVSVFLWYMGYNAVTTAYSKYATSVWGMELGNASLCLVIAQVGALAAFLPIGIISSKIGRKRMIITGVVTLALCFGVMAFAKTSSAWMFVVFVLIGFAWAAINVNSFPMVVEISRSGDIGKYTGYYYTFSMAAQIITPVLSGALLEHVGYHTLLPYASLMAGAAVVTMAFVRHGDSKPVPSKSRLESFDVDMD
;
A
#
# COMPACT_ATOMS: atom_id res chain seq x y z
N MET A 1 -4.46 25.70 14.97
CA MET A 1 -3.67 25.68 13.72
C MET A 1 -4.51 25.14 12.57
N LYS A 2 -4.29 25.58 11.30
CA LYS A 2 -4.97 25.08 10.10
C LYS A 2 -3.96 24.45 9.16
N LEU A 3 -4.28 23.29 8.55
CA LEU A 3 -3.45 22.64 7.54
C LEU A 3 -3.42 23.48 6.25
N ASN A 4 -2.25 23.66 5.68
CA ASN A 4 -2.11 24.26 4.35
C ASN A 4 -2.30 23.18 3.28
N TYR A 5 -3.54 22.97 2.84
CA TYR A 5 -3.90 21.94 1.88
C TYR A 5 -3.12 22.02 0.57
N ARG A 6 -2.91 23.23 0.01
CA ARG A 6 -2.15 23.40 -1.23
C ARG A 6 -0.73 22.83 -1.12
N ARG A 7 -0.06 23.11 0.00
CA ARG A 7 1.27 22.59 0.31
C ARG A 7 1.25 21.07 0.48
N THR A 8 0.27 20.55 1.21
CA THR A 8 0.14 19.11 1.46
C THR A 8 -0.19 18.34 0.18
N PHE A 9 -1.03 18.88 -0.71
CA PHE A 9 -1.27 18.30 -2.03
C PHE A 9 -0.01 18.25 -2.89
N LEU A 10 0.83 19.29 -2.87
CA LEU A 10 2.11 19.29 -3.60
C LEU A 10 3.06 18.21 -3.08
N VAL A 11 3.14 18.01 -1.78
CA VAL A 11 3.90 16.89 -1.19
C VAL A 11 3.28 15.53 -1.56
N GLY A 12 1.95 15.45 -1.62
CA GLY A 12 1.19 14.27 -2.03
C GLY A 12 1.47 13.81 -3.46
N LEU A 13 2.03 14.67 -4.34
CA LEU A 13 2.43 14.27 -5.69
C LEU A 13 3.48 13.15 -5.70
N ALA A 14 4.38 13.10 -4.71
CA ALA A 14 5.32 11.99 -4.56
C ALA A 14 4.59 10.66 -4.32
N PHE A 15 3.56 10.66 -3.47
CA PHE A 15 2.73 9.47 -3.21
C PHE A 15 1.90 9.07 -4.43
N MET A 16 1.36 10.05 -5.15
CA MET A 16 0.65 9.80 -6.40
C MET A 16 1.55 9.09 -7.43
N ALA A 17 2.79 9.54 -7.59
CA ALA A 17 3.77 8.92 -8.48
C ALA A 17 4.12 7.49 -8.04
N ILE A 18 4.38 7.28 -6.74
CA ILE A 18 4.71 5.98 -6.16
C ILE A 18 3.57 4.99 -6.38
N SER A 19 2.34 5.38 -6.01
CA SER A 19 1.19 4.48 -6.11
C SER A 19 0.79 4.18 -7.56
N ALA A 20 0.94 5.15 -8.48
CA ALA A 20 0.73 4.92 -9.90
C ALA A 20 1.70 3.86 -10.44
N PHE A 21 2.97 3.94 -10.04
CA PHE A 21 3.98 2.95 -10.41
C PHE A 21 3.65 1.56 -9.85
N TRP A 22 3.38 1.43 -8.55
CA TRP A 22 3.09 0.13 -7.93
C TRP A 22 1.85 -0.52 -8.53
N GLN A 23 0.82 0.26 -8.81
CA GLN A 23 -0.38 -0.27 -9.48
C GLN A 23 -0.08 -0.83 -10.87
N MET A 24 0.79 -0.17 -11.65
CA MET A 24 1.26 -0.69 -12.95
C MET A 24 2.11 -1.95 -12.75
N TYR A 25 3.04 -1.92 -11.81
CA TYR A 25 3.93 -3.04 -11.48
C TYR A 25 3.12 -4.30 -11.18
N ASP A 26 2.19 -4.22 -10.23
CA ASP A 26 1.37 -5.36 -9.82
C ASP A 26 0.44 -5.88 -10.92
N THR A 27 -0.04 -4.99 -11.79
CA THR A 27 -1.01 -5.36 -12.83
C THR A 27 -0.36 -5.87 -14.11
N VAL A 28 0.74 -5.23 -14.55
CA VAL A 28 1.32 -5.43 -15.89
C VAL A 28 2.53 -6.35 -15.88
N ILE A 29 3.45 -6.20 -14.92
CA ILE A 29 4.70 -6.98 -14.90
C ILE A 29 4.43 -8.50 -14.84
N PRO A 30 3.52 -9.03 -14.02
CA PRO A 30 3.22 -10.46 -14.00
C PRO A 30 2.70 -11.00 -15.34
N LEU A 31 1.95 -10.17 -16.08
CA LEU A 31 1.47 -10.53 -17.43
C LEU A 31 2.60 -10.54 -18.46
N MET A 32 3.51 -9.56 -18.41
CA MET A 32 4.68 -9.53 -19.29
C MET A 32 5.60 -10.74 -19.04
N LEU A 33 5.88 -11.06 -17.76
CA LEU A 33 6.69 -12.24 -17.40
C LEU A 33 6.10 -13.52 -17.98
N ARG A 34 4.79 -13.70 -17.89
CA ARG A 34 4.10 -14.89 -18.39
C ARG A 34 3.99 -14.88 -19.92
N ASN A 35 3.43 -13.82 -20.50
CA ASN A 35 3.00 -13.82 -21.90
C ASN A 35 4.17 -13.63 -22.89
N ILE A 36 5.17 -12.81 -22.52
CA ILE A 36 6.31 -12.50 -23.39
C ILE A 36 7.47 -13.46 -23.15
N PHE A 37 7.78 -13.73 -21.87
CA PHE A 37 8.96 -14.51 -21.49
C PHE A 37 8.66 -15.96 -21.13
N GLY A 38 7.39 -16.36 -21.02
CA GLY A 38 7.00 -17.72 -20.64
C GLY A 38 7.42 -18.11 -19.23
N ILE A 39 7.65 -17.13 -18.36
CA ILE A 39 8.06 -17.35 -16.96
C ILE A 39 6.90 -17.95 -16.19
N LYS A 40 7.17 -19.07 -15.52
CA LYS A 40 6.20 -19.77 -14.68
C LYS A 40 5.77 -18.95 -13.48
N ASP A 41 4.59 -19.24 -12.94
CA ASP A 41 3.99 -18.42 -11.89
C ASP A 41 4.78 -18.38 -10.59
N THR A 42 5.44 -19.48 -10.20
CA THR A 42 6.34 -19.51 -9.02
C THR A 42 7.52 -18.55 -9.21
N ALA A 43 8.22 -18.63 -10.34
CA ALA A 43 9.35 -17.74 -10.65
C ALA A 43 8.89 -16.28 -10.80
N SER A 44 7.72 -16.05 -11.39
CA SER A 44 7.09 -14.73 -11.44
C SER A 44 6.83 -14.21 -10.02
N GLY A 45 6.32 -15.06 -9.11
CA GLY A 45 6.11 -14.70 -7.71
C GLY A 45 7.40 -14.31 -6.97
N VAL A 46 8.51 -15.03 -7.22
CA VAL A 46 9.83 -14.68 -6.67
C VAL A 46 10.28 -13.31 -7.19
N ILE A 47 10.14 -13.04 -8.50
CA ILE A 47 10.49 -11.74 -9.09
C ILE A 47 9.63 -10.62 -8.48
N MET A 48 8.33 -10.86 -8.32
CA MET A 48 7.41 -9.89 -7.72
C MET A 48 7.68 -9.63 -6.23
N ALA A 49 8.25 -10.59 -5.50
CA ALA A 49 8.61 -10.41 -4.09
C ALA A 49 9.91 -9.60 -3.91
N LEU A 50 10.73 -9.42 -4.95
CA LEU A 50 12.02 -8.72 -4.85
C LEU A 50 11.87 -7.27 -4.40
N ASP A 51 10.78 -6.59 -4.76
CA ASP A 51 10.49 -5.23 -4.34
C ASP A 51 10.42 -5.10 -2.81
N ASN A 52 9.70 -6.00 -2.16
CA ASN A 52 9.54 -6.03 -0.70
C ASN A 52 10.84 -6.46 -0.01
N VAL A 53 11.59 -7.41 -0.58
CA VAL A 53 12.91 -7.80 -0.08
C VAL A 53 13.88 -6.62 -0.16
N LEU A 54 13.92 -5.91 -1.28
CA LEU A 54 14.75 -4.72 -1.44
C LEU A 54 14.31 -3.60 -0.50
N ALA A 55 13.00 -3.37 -0.35
CA ALA A 55 12.45 -2.36 0.54
C ALA A 55 12.90 -2.55 1.99
N LEU A 56 12.99 -3.80 2.47
CA LEU A 56 13.43 -4.11 3.82
C LEU A 56 14.81 -3.53 4.15
N PHE A 57 15.72 -3.50 3.18
CA PHE A 57 17.08 -2.97 3.34
C PHE A 57 17.19 -1.50 2.90
N MET A 58 16.55 -1.14 1.80
CA MET A 58 16.71 0.17 1.19
C MET A 58 15.97 1.28 1.94
N LEU A 59 14.77 1.01 2.48
CA LEU A 59 14.01 2.05 3.20
C LEU A 59 14.78 2.61 4.41
N PRO A 60 15.37 1.81 5.30
CA PRO A 60 16.18 2.34 6.40
C PRO A 60 17.44 3.07 5.91
N ILE A 61 18.15 2.51 4.90
CA ILE A 61 19.39 3.09 4.38
C ILE A 61 19.13 4.48 3.78
N PHE A 62 18.19 4.59 2.87
CA PHE A 62 17.90 5.87 2.20
C PHE A 62 17.12 6.83 3.09
N GLY A 63 16.37 6.34 4.08
CA GLY A 63 15.85 7.16 5.17
C GLY A 63 16.97 7.87 5.91
N MET A 64 17.95 7.11 6.44
CA MET A 64 19.11 7.65 7.15
C MET A 64 19.99 8.57 6.28
N LEU A 65 20.23 8.21 5.02
CA LEU A 65 21.02 9.03 4.10
C LEU A 65 20.36 10.38 3.84
N SER A 66 19.05 10.38 3.62
CA SER A 66 18.28 11.63 3.40
C SER A 66 18.16 12.46 4.68
N ASP A 67 18.13 11.83 5.88
CA ASP A 67 18.20 12.50 7.17
C ASP A 67 19.55 13.24 7.32
N LYS A 68 20.66 12.55 7.08
CA LYS A 68 22.01 13.13 7.14
C LYS A 68 22.21 14.26 6.12
N ALA A 69 21.63 14.13 4.92
CA ALA A 69 21.68 15.17 3.90
C ALA A 69 20.83 16.40 4.26
N GLY A 70 19.90 16.28 5.21
CA GLY A 70 18.96 17.33 5.61
C GLY A 70 17.96 17.73 4.53
N ARG A 71 17.83 16.92 3.48
CA ARG A 71 16.96 17.19 2.31
C ARG A 71 16.40 15.91 1.73
N ARG A 72 15.09 15.89 1.45
CA ARG A 72 14.37 14.77 0.85
C ARG A 72 14.18 14.91 -0.66
N ILE A 73 13.82 16.11 -1.12
CA ILE A 73 13.47 16.36 -2.52
C ILE A 73 14.56 15.95 -3.53
N PRO A 74 15.86 16.16 -3.30
CA PRO A 74 16.89 15.67 -4.24
C PRO A 74 16.85 14.14 -4.43
N PHE A 75 16.65 13.37 -3.36
CA PHE A 75 16.53 11.90 -3.45
C PHE A 75 15.27 11.50 -4.22
N ILE A 76 14.15 12.20 -3.97
CA ILE A 76 12.88 11.94 -4.66
C ILE A 76 13.05 12.21 -6.16
N VAL A 77 13.60 13.37 -6.54
CA VAL A 77 13.76 13.76 -7.94
C VAL A 77 14.74 12.84 -8.68
N CYS A 78 15.95 12.64 -8.14
CA CYS A 78 16.95 11.77 -8.76
C CYS A 78 16.42 10.34 -8.89
N GLY A 79 15.87 9.76 -7.80
CA GLY A 79 15.30 8.42 -7.82
C GLY A 79 14.16 8.29 -8.84
N THR A 80 13.25 9.28 -8.90
CA THR A 80 12.15 9.27 -9.86
C THR A 80 12.64 9.32 -11.30
N PHE A 81 13.61 10.16 -11.66
CA PHE A 81 14.10 10.23 -13.03
C PHE A 81 14.84 8.97 -13.47
N VAL A 82 15.64 8.34 -12.58
CA VAL A 82 16.26 7.05 -12.87
C VAL A 82 15.18 5.96 -13.02
N ALA A 83 14.15 5.98 -12.17
CA ALA A 83 13.01 5.07 -12.29
C ALA A 83 12.25 5.26 -13.61
N VAL A 84 11.99 6.50 -14.04
CA VAL A 84 11.36 6.83 -15.33
C VAL A 84 12.17 6.30 -16.49
N ALA A 85 13.48 6.54 -16.50
CA ALA A 85 14.36 6.02 -17.56
C ALA A 85 14.36 4.49 -17.64
N SER A 86 14.50 3.82 -16.48
CA SER A 86 14.48 2.35 -16.39
C SER A 86 13.11 1.78 -16.75
N CYS A 87 12.03 2.46 -16.36
CA CYS A 87 10.65 2.12 -16.67
C CYS A 87 10.42 2.07 -18.20
N MET A 88 11.01 3.00 -18.95
CA MET A 88 10.91 3.02 -20.41
C MET A 88 11.70 1.91 -21.10
N LEU A 89 12.72 1.33 -20.46
CA LEU A 89 13.49 0.20 -21.01
C LEU A 89 12.71 -1.12 -20.93
N ILE A 90 11.78 -1.28 -19.98
CA ILE A 90 11.02 -2.52 -19.79
C ILE A 90 10.20 -2.91 -21.03
N PRO A 91 9.33 -2.04 -21.60
CA PRO A 91 8.59 -2.40 -22.81
C PRO A 91 9.50 -2.61 -24.04
N VAL A 92 10.63 -1.90 -24.12
CA VAL A 92 11.64 -2.12 -25.17
C VAL A 92 12.25 -3.52 -25.06
N ALA A 93 12.60 -3.93 -23.83
CA ALA A 93 13.09 -5.28 -23.55
C ALA A 93 12.03 -6.35 -23.85
N GLY A 94 10.76 -6.06 -23.57
CA GLY A 94 9.63 -6.91 -23.95
C GLY A 94 9.49 -7.07 -25.46
N ALA A 95 9.55 -5.99 -26.22
CA ALA A 95 9.48 -6.01 -27.68
C ALA A 95 10.66 -6.78 -28.32
N SER A 96 11.86 -6.65 -27.76
CA SER A 96 13.05 -7.40 -28.20
C SER A 96 13.10 -8.84 -27.65
N LYS A 97 12.13 -9.24 -26.82
CA LYS A 97 12.07 -10.55 -26.12
C LYS A 97 13.37 -10.88 -25.35
N SER A 98 14.11 -9.86 -24.90
CA SER A 98 15.34 -10.01 -24.13
C SER A 98 15.05 -10.03 -22.62
N PHE A 99 15.01 -11.23 -22.04
CA PHE A 99 14.79 -11.39 -20.59
C PHE A 99 15.90 -10.74 -19.75
N VAL A 100 17.16 -10.81 -20.21
CA VAL A 100 18.29 -10.21 -19.48
C VAL A 100 18.15 -8.69 -19.41
N LEU A 101 17.79 -8.03 -20.52
CA LEU A 101 17.57 -6.59 -20.55
C LEU A 101 16.34 -6.21 -19.69
N PHE A 102 15.26 -6.99 -19.77
CA PHE A 102 14.07 -6.81 -18.97
C PHE A 102 14.38 -6.87 -17.46
N PHE A 103 15.07 -7.93 -17.03
CA PHE A 103 15.42 -8.14 -15.62
C PHE A 103 16.40 -7.08 -15.12
N ALA A 104 17.39 -6.70 -15.93
CA ALA A 104 18.31 -5.62 -15.58
C ALA A 104 17.58 -4.26 -15.44
N ALA A 105 16.70 -3.92 -16.39
CA ALA A 105 15.89 -2.70 -16.32
C ALA A 105 14.96 -2.72 -15.09
N LEU A 106 14.33 -3.87 -14.79
CA LEU A 106 13.48 -4.05 -13.63
C LEU A 106 14.27 -3.91 -12.33
N ALA A 107 15.47 -4.50 -12.23
CA ALA A 107 16.31 -4.38 -11.05
C ALA A 107 16.71 -2.92 -10.78
N VAL A 108 17.16 -2.19 -11.81
CA VAL A 108 17.48 -0.75 -11.69
C VAL A 108 16.24 0.05 -11.31
N LEU A 109 15.09 -0.28 -11.86
CA LEU A 109 13.82 0.37 -11.53
C LEU A 109 13.45 0.18 -10.05
N LEU A 110 13.48 -1.06 -9.56
CA LEU A 110 13.16 -1.37 -8.15
C LEU A 110 14.16 -0.73 -7.16
N LEU A 111 15.47 -0.75 -7.50
CA LEU A 111 16.48 -0.03 -6.74
C LEU A 111 16.18 1.48 -6.70
N SER A 112 15.84 2.08 -7.84
CA SER A 112 15.50 3.49 -7.92
C SER A 112 14.26 3.83 -7.09
N MET A 113 13.21 2.99 -7.15
CA MET A 113 12.01 3.13 -6.31
C MET A 113 12.36 3.07 -4.83
N GLY A 114 13.25 2.16 -4.42
CA GLY A 114 13.75 2.05 -3.04
C GLY A 114 14.49 3.30 -2.57
N THR A 115 15.22 4.00 -3.46
CA THR A 115 16.00 5.20 -3.08
C THR A 115 15.13 6.39 -2.68
N PHE A 116 13.96 6.56 -3.29
CA PHE A 116 13.13 7.74 -3.05
C PHE A 116 11.85 7.48 -2.24
N ARG A 117 11.41 6.21 -2.10
CA ARG A 117 10.20 5.87 -1.34
C ARG A 117 10.28 6.36 0.11
N SER A 118 11.37 6.04 0.83
CA SER A 118 11.55 6.46 2.22
C SER A 118 11.66 7.98 2.38
N PRO A 119 12.49 8.71 1.59
CA PRO A 119 12.48 10.17 1.60
C PRO A 119 11.11 10.79 1.29
N ALA A 120 10.32 10.21 0.38
CA ALA A 120 8.98 10.69 0.05
C ALA A 120 8.02 10.59 1.24
N VAL A 121 8.04 9.43 1.93
CA VAL A 121 7.23 9.23 3.15
C VAL A 121 7.65 10.21 4.25
N ALA A 122 8.95 10.42 4.45
CA ALA A 122 9.48 11.31 5.47
C ALA A 122 9.25 12.81 5.17
N LEU A 123 9.07 13.19 3.91
CA LEU A 123 8.88 14.58 3.52
C LEU A 123 7.64 15.21 4.17
N MET A 124 6.53 14.48 4.26
CA MET A 124 5.27 15.01 4.82
C MET A 124 5.42 15.41 6.30
N PRO A 125 5.89 14.54 7.21
CA PRO A 125 6.08 14.92 8.61
C PRO A 125 7.16 15.99 8.81
N ASP A 126 8.18 16.07 7.93
CA ASP A 126 9.22 17.10 8.00
C ASP A 126 8.67 18.52 7.70
N VAL A 127 7.62 18.61 6.88
CA VAL A 127 7.03 19.90 6.48
C VAL A 127 5.64 20.15 7.06
N THR A 128 5.22 19.34 8.04
CA THR A 128 3.90 19.45 8.68
C THR A 128 4.04 19.42 10.20
N PRO A 129 3.55 20.46 10.93
CA PRO A 129 3.59 20.48 12.39
C PRO A 129 2.94 19.27 13.02
N LYS A 130 3.48 18.80 14.17
CA LYS A 130 3.04 17.60 14.90
C LYS A 130 1.51 17.44 15.02
N PRO A 131 0.71 18.47 15.42
CA PRO A 131 -0.73 18.33 15.58
C PRO A 131 -1.52 18.17 14.27
N LEU A 132 -0.88 18.43 13.11
CA LEU A 132 -1.52 18.40 11.78
C LEU A 132 -1.05 17.21 10.94
N ARG A 133 -0.12 16.38 11.45
CA ARG A 133 0.46 15.25 10.70
C ARG A 133 -0.59 14.23 10.26
N SER A 134 -1.54 13.88 11.12
CA SER A 134 -2.63 12.97 10.78
C SER A 134 -3.46 13.48 9.58
N LYS A 135 -3.83 14.78 9.60
CA LYS A 135 -4.52 15.40 8.45
C LYS A 135 -3.66 15.44 7.18
N GLY A 136 -2.35 15.68 7.36
CA GLY A 136 -1.38 15.65 6.26
C GLY A 136 -1.28 14.27 5.65
N ASN A 137 -1.17 13.23 6.48
CA ASN A 137 -1.11 11.84 6.05
C ASN A 137 -2.36 11.42 5.27
N ALA A 138 -3.54 11.79 5.76
CA ALA A 138 -4.80 11.55 5.04
C ALA A 138 -4.81 12.12 3.62
N VAL A 139 -4.25 13.34 3.43
CA VAL A 139 -4.19 13.97 2.10
C VAL A 139 -3.21 13.24 1.17
N ILE A 140 -2.03 12.86 1.68
CA ILE A 140 -1.04 12.15 0.83
C ILE A 140 -1.52 10.76 0.45
N ASN A 141 -2.21 10.04 1.35
CA ASN A 141 -2.81 8.74 1.07
C ASN A 141 -3.93 8.86 0.01
N LEU A 142 -4.76 9.92 0.10
CA LEU A 142 -5.74 10.23 -0.93
C LEU A 142 -5.06 10.44 -2.29
N MET A 143 -3.96 11.19 -2.34
CA MET A 143 -3.19 11.40 -3.58
C MET A 143 -2.60 10.09 -4.11
N GLY A 144 -2.11 9.20 -3.23
CA GLY A 144 -1.68 7.86 -3.60
C GLY A 144 -2.81 7.06 -4.25
N THR A 145 -3.99 7.03 -3.65
CA THR A 145 -5.16 6.34 -4.22
C THR A 145 -5.53 6.88 -5.60
N VAL A 146 -5.48 8.21 -5.79
CA VAL A 146 -5.71 8.84 -7.10
C VAL A 146 -4.67 8.36 -8.13
N GLY A 147 -3.40 8.21 -7.74
CA GLY A 147 -2.35 7.66 -8.61
C GLY A 147 -2.63 6.22 -9.05
N GLY A 148 -3.06 5.36 -8.12
CA GLY A 148 -3.46 3.98 -8.43
C GLY A 148 -4.66 3.93 -9.39
N ILE A 149 -5.71 4.70 -9.12
CA ILE A 149 -6.90 4.81 -9.98
C ILE A 149 -6.52 5.32 -11.37
N TYR A 150 -5.66 6.36 -11.45
CA TYR A 150 -5.15 6.86 -12.73
C TYR A 150 -4.55 5.74 -13.58
N THR A 151 -3.67 4.94 -12.99
CA THR A 151 -3.01 3.83 -13.71
C THR A 151 -4.01 2.79 -14.20
N LEU A 152 -4.96 2.38 -13.37
CA LEU A 152 -5.98 1.41 -13.77
C LEU A 152 -6.88 1.93 -14.90
N ILE A 153 -7.24 3.21 -14.87
CA ILE A 153 -7.99 3.86 -15.95
C ILE A 153 -7.15 3.90 -17.23
N MET A 154 -5.86 4.25 -17.13
CA MET A 154 -4.96 4.24 -18.29
C MET A 154 -4.81 2.84 -18.87
N ILE A 155 -4.71 1.78 -18.07
CA ILE A 155 -4.71 0.40 -18.53
C ILE A 155 -6.00 0.12 -19.34
N LYS A 156 -7.16 0.50 -18.80
CA LYS A 156 -8.46 0.32 -19.50
C LYS A 156 -8.53 1.03 -20.84
N LEU A 157 -7.96 2.23 -20.93
CA LEU A 157 -8.04 3.05 -22.15
C LEU A 157 -7.00 2.69 -23.20
N LEU A 158 -5.80 2.28 -22.78
CA LEU A 158 -4.64 2.11 -23.65
C LEU A 158 -4.40 0.66 -24.07
N ILE A 159 -4.80 -0.33 -23.26
CA ILE A 159 -4.64 -1.75 -23.58
C ILE A 159 -5.99 -2.30 -24.03
N LYS A 160 -6.17 -2.38 -25.35
CA LYS A 160 -7.42 -2.84 -26.00
C LYS A 160 -7.37 -4.29 -26.48
N GLU A 161 -6.19 -4.88 -26.49
CA GLU A 161 -5.94 -6.21 -27.03
C GLU A 161 -6.23 -7.30 -25.99
N ASN A 162 -6.42 -8.53 -26.46
CA ASN A 162 -6.58 -9.68 -25.57
C ASN A 162 -5.30 -9.88 -24.74
N ALA A 163 -5.38 -9.68 -23.44
CA ALA A 163 -4.24 -9.68 -22.53
C ALA A 163 -3.49 -11.02 -22.43
N ASN A 164 -4.02 -12.08 -23.03
CA ASN A 164 -3.35 -13.38 -23.13
C ASN A 164 -2.49 -13.52 -24.40
N SER A 165 -2.44 -12.52 -25.28
CA SER A 165 -1.60 -12.51 -26.48
C SER A 165 -0.17 -12.09 -26.13
N ALA A 166 0.81 -12.72 -26.75
CA ALA A 166 2.21 -12.31 -26.68
C ALA A 166 2.48 -10.97 -27.39
N ASP A 167 1.53 -10.53 -28.22
CA ASP A 167 1.66 -9.35 -29.07
C ASP A 167 1.07 -8.08 -28.45
N VAL A 168 0.65 -8.13 -27.17
CA VAL A 168 0.11 -6.96 -26.46
C VAL A 168 1.17 -5.87 -26.36
N ASN A 169 0.84 -4.68 -26.89
CA ASN A 169 1.71 -3.51 -26.78
C ASN A 169 1.52 -2.82 -25.41
N TYR A 170 2.44 -3.04 -24.49
CA TYR A 170 2.43 -2.40 -23.16
C TYR A 170 3.07 -1.01 -23.16
N LEU A 171 3.77 -0.58 -24.22
CA LEU A 171 4.49 0.71 -24.26
C LEU A 171 3.62 1.93 -23.87
N PRO A 172 2.36 2.06 -24.32
CA PRO A 172 1.54 3.23 -23.99
C PRO A 172 1.30 3.41 -22.49
N ILE A 173 1.09 2.31 -21.75
CA ILE A 173 0.86 2.42 -20.29
C ILE A 173 2.15 2.80 -19.55
N PHE A 174 3.32 2.30 -20.00
CA PHE A 174 4.61 2.71 -19.44
C PHE A 174 4.87 4.20 -19.68
N ILE A 175 4.58 4.72 -20.88
CA ILE A 175 4.67 6.16 -21.19
C ILE A 175 3.74 6.97 -20.27
N ALA A 176 2.49 6.55 -20.12
CA ALA A 176 1.51 7.28 -19.31
C ALA A 176 1.96 7.38 -17.83
N VAL A 177 2.41 6.27 -17.23
CA VAL A 177 2.86 6.24 -15.84
C VAL A 177 4.18 6.99 -15.68
N ALA A 178 5.15 6.77 -16.57
CA ALA A 178 6.45 7.47 -16.54
C ALA A 178 6.27 9.00 -16.69
N SER A 179 5.37 9.44 -17.56
CA SER A 179 5.04 10.85 -17.73
C SER A 179 4.43 11.46 -16.47
N LEU A 180 3.48 10.75 -15.84
CA LEU A 180 2.90 11.19 -14.57
C LEU A 180 3.98 11.32 -13.49
N MET A 181 4.85 10.31 -13.34
CA MET A 181 5.95 10.32 -12.37
C MET A 181 6.89 11.51 -12.60
N ALA A 182 7.29 11.75 -13.85
CA ALA A 182 8.15 12.86 -14.21
C ALA A 182 7.50 14.23 -13.92
N ILE A 183 6.23 14.41 -14.30
CA ILE A 183 5.47 15.64 -14.02
C ILE A 183 5.36 15.87 -12.51
N CYS A 184 5.01 14.84 -11.73
CA CYS A 184 4.92 14.94 -10.28
C CYS A 184 6.26 15.37 -9.66
N ALA A 185 7.39 14.79 -10.10
CA ALA A 185 8.72 15.13 -9.59
C ALA A 185 9.13 16.57 -9.95
N ILE A 186 8.86 17.01 -11.20
CA ILE A 186 9.14 18.39 -11.66
C ILE A 186 8.31 19.38 -10.84
N VAL A 187 7.01 19.17 -10.73
CA VAL A 187 6.11 20.08 -10.00
C VAL A 187 6.49 20.14 -8.52
N LEU A 188 6.78 18.98 -7.89
CA LEU A 188 7.23 18.93 -6.50
C LEU A 188 8.51 19.74 -6.30
N SER A 189 9.51 19.55 -7.14
CA SER A 189 10.81 20.24 -7.02
C SER A 189 10.73 21.74 -7.27
N ALA A 190 9.84 22.17 -8.18
CA ALA A 190 9.66 23.58 -8.53
C ALA A 190 8.78 24.33 -7.50
N ALA A 191 7.78 23.66 -6.93
CA ALA A 191 6.77 24.31 -6.09
C ALA A 191 7.06 24.22 -4.58
N VAL A 192 7.91 23.27 -4.12
CA VAL A 192 8.17 23.03 -2.71
C VAL A 192 9.58 23.45 -2.31
N ASN A 193 9.69 24.51 -1.54
CA ASN A 193 10.96 24.89 -0.91
C ASN A 193 11.12 24.17 0.43
N GLU A 194 11.71 22.97 0.38
CA GLU A 194 11.85 22.06 1.53
C GLU A 194 12.56 22.75 2.71
N ARG A 195 13.67 23.47 2.47
CA ARG A 195 14.45 24.11 3.54
C ARG A 195 13.64 25.12 4.34
N LYS A 196 12.92 26.01 3.62
CA LYS A 196 12.09 27.02 4.25
C LYS A 196 10.96 26.39 5.06
N LEU A 197 10.31 25.39 4.45
CA LEU A 197 9.15 24.75 5.05
C LEU A 197 9.51 23.91 6.28
N LYS A 198 10.67 23.22 6.24
CA LYS A 198 11.20 22.47 7.38
C LYS A 198 11.54 23.40 8.54
N ALA A 199 12.26 24.51 8.28
CA ALA A 199 12.60 25.48 9.30
C ALA A 199 11.36 26.12 9.97
N GLU A 200 10.30 26.44 9.18
CA GLU A 200 9.03 26.91 9.71
C GLU A 200 8.35 25.86 10.59
N THR A 201 8.40 24.59 10.20
CA THR A 201 7.78 23.48 10.92
C THR A 201 8.53 23.16 12.21
N ASP A 202 9.86 23.15 12.19
CA ASP A 202 10.71 22.92 13.36
C ASP A 202 10.50 24.02 14.42
N ALA A 203 10.49 25.30 14.01
CA ALA A 203 10.21 26.41 14.93
C ALA A 203 8.83 26.30 15.60
N VAL A 204 7.82 25.83 14.87
CA VAL A 204 6.48 25.61 15.44
C VAL A 204 6.47 24.41 16.39
N ASN A 205 7.17 23.32 16.05
CA ASN A 205 7.24 22.13 16.90
C ASN A 205 8.02 22.43 18.20
N ASP A 206 9.12 23.18 18.14
CA ASP A 206 9.91 23.60 19.30
C ASP A 206 9.10 24.46 20.26
N ALA A 207 8.27 25.39 19.73
CA ALA A 207 7.36 26.20 20.53
C ALA A 207 6.27 25.35 21.22
N LEU A 208 5.73 24.34 20.52
CA LEU A 208 4.73 23.41 21.09
C LEU A 208 5.35 22.49 22.17
N ASP A 209 6.58 22.04 21.96
CA ASP A 209 7.29 21.21 22.93
C ASP A 209 7.62 22.01 24.18
N ALA A 210 8.06 23.27 24.07
CA ALA A 210 8.29 24.17 25.20
C ALA A 210 7.01 24.41 26.02
N GLU A 211 5.87 24.67 25.36
CA GLU A 211 4.57 24.86 26.02
C GLU A 211 4.11 23.58 26.76
N ASN A 212 4.33 22.41 26.16
CA ASN A 212 3.99 21.13 26.79
C ASN A 212 4.91 20.78 27.98
N ASP A 213 6.19 21.13 27.93
CA ASP A 213 7.14 20.92 29.04
C ASP A 213 6.79 21.82 30.24
N GLU A 214 6.37 23.05 30.01
CA GLU A 214 5.88 23.93 31.07
C GLU A 214 4.60 23.42 31.74
N LEU A 215 3.68 22.82 30.95
CA LEU A 215 2.41 22.24 31.44
C LEU A 215 2.58 20.90 32.15
N SER A 216 3.61 20.10 31.79
CA SER A 216 3.75 18.71 32.25
C SER A 216 4.57 18.52 33.53
N GLY A 217 5.17 19.57 34.10
CA GLY A 217 5.85 19.48 35.40
C GLY A 217 6.86 18.36 35.58
N GLY A 218 7.55 17.94 34.50
CA GLY A 218 8.76 17.11 34.59
C GLY A 218 8.56 15.63 34.97
N THR A 219 7.42 15.00 34.76
CA THR A 219 7.24 13.56 34.99
C THR A 219 7.32 12.75 33.69
N ASN A 220 8.54 12.58 33.20
CA ASN A 220 8.86 11.54 32.21
C ASN A 220 8.89 10.16 32.92
N GLU A 221 7.77 9.48 33.04
CA GLU A 221 7.76 8.07 33.38
C GLU A 221 8.33 7.25 32.22
N ARG A 222 9.63 7.02 32.28
CA ARG A 222 10.31 5.98 31.47
C ARG A 222 9.84 4.61 31.93
N SER A 223 8.75 4.11 31.38
CA SER A 223 8.23 2.78 31.70
C SER A 223 8.66 1.74 30.66
N GLY A 224 9.89 1.26 30.76
CA GLY A 224 10.42 0.09 30.04
C GLY A 224 10.03 -1.23 30.72
N GLY A 225 8.76 -1.51 30.90
CA GLY A 225 8.29 -2.77 31.50
C GLY A 225 7.83 -3.79 30.45
N LYS A 226 8.11 -5.10 30.68
CA LYS A 226 7.56 -6.19 29.83
C LYS A 226 6.03 -6.15 29.86
N LEU A 227 5.39 -6.36 28.70
CA LEU A 227 3.92 -6.49 28.62
C LEU A 227 3.44 -7.67 29.49
N PRO A 228 2.29 -7.54 30.18
CA PRO A 228 1.63 -8.66 30.82
C PRO A 228 1.32 -9.77 29.81
N GLY A 229 1.47 -11.04 30.24
CA GLY A 229 1.27 -12.20 29.36
C GLY A 229 -0.03 -12.21 28.54
N PRO A 230 -1.20 -11.85 29.11
CA PRO A 230 -2.46 -11.76 28.35
C PRO A 230 -2.46 -10.69 27.25
N MET A 231 -1.79 -9.54 27.48
CA MET A 231 -1.63 -8.47 26.50
C MET A 231 -0.69 -8.89 25.36
N LEU A 232 0.44 -9.55 25.71
CA LEU A 232 1.38 -10.12 24.73
C LEU A 232 0.68 -11.14 23.82
N ARG A 233 -0.15 -12.03 24.41
CA ARG A 233 -0.95 -12.99 23.62
C ARG A 233 -1.90 -12.28 22.66
N SER A 234 -2.60 -11.23 23.09
CA SER A 234 -3.48 -10.45 22.21
C SER A 234 -2.69 -9.76 21.09
N LEU A 235 -1.53 -9.18 21.39
CA LEU A 235 -0.64 -8.59 20.39
C LEU A 235 -0.23 -9.62 19.34
N MET A 236 0.27 -10.79 19.75
CA MET A 236 0.68 -11.85 18.82
C MET A 236 -0.48 -12.32 17.95
N LEU A 237 -1.68 -12.46 18.50
CA LEU A 237 -2.87 -12.83 17.73
C LEU A 237 -3.24 -11.75 16.71
N ILE A 238 -3.11 -10.46 17.04
CA ILE A 238 -3.34 -9.37 16.07
C ILE A 238 -2.28 -9.43 14.97
N LEU A 239 -1.00 -9.54 15.31
CA LEU A 239 0.09 -9.61 14.32
C LEU A 239 -0.05 -10.82 13.38
N VAL A 240 -0.42 -11.99 13.91
CA VAL A 240 -0.73 -13.17 13.09
C VAL A 240 -1.96 -12.91 12.20
N SER A 241 -2.99 -12.22 12.71
CA SER A 241 -4.15 -11.83 11.89
C SER A 241 -3.73 -10.86 10.77
N VAL A 242 -2.86 -9.88 11.06
CA VAL A 242 -2.26 -8.98 10.06
C VAL A 242 -1.58 -9.80 8.96
N PHE A 243 -0.69 -10.70 9.33
CA PHE A 243 -0.01 -11.58 8.39
C PHE A 243 -0.99 -12.35 7.49
N LEU A 244 -2.01 -12.97 8.09
CA LEU A 244 -2.98 -13.81 7.37
C LEU A 244 -3.85 -13.01 6.38
N TRP A 245 -4.44 -11.87 6.79
CA TRP A 245 -5.26 -11.12 5.83
C TRP A 245 -4.41 -10.45 4.74
N TYR A 246 -3.16 -10.04 5.04
CA TYR A 246 -2.24 -9.58 4.01
C TYR A 246 -1.89 -10.71 3.04
N MET A 247 -1.68 -11.96 3.52
CA MET A 247 -1.49 -13.10 2.63
C MET A 247 -2.68 -13.31 1.67
N GLY A 248 -3.90 -13.25 2.18
CA GLY A 248 -5.10 -13.39 1.35
C GLY A 248 -5.25 -12.25 0.35
N TYR A 249 -5.12 -11.01 0.80
CA TYR A 249 -5.30 -9.82 -0.03
C TYR A 249 -4.20 -9.69 -1.09
N ASN A 250 -2.92 -9.84 -0.71
CA ASN A 250 -1.80 -9.72 -1.64
C ASN A 250 -1.78 -10.82 -2.70
N ALA A 251 -2.24 -12.05 -2.38
CA ALA A 251 -2.39 -13.09 -3.40
C ALA A 251 -3.32 -12.63 -4.53
N VAL A 252 -4.43 -11.98 -4.17
CA VAL A 252 -5.38 -11.48 -5.16
C VAL A 252 -4.79 -10.27 -5.90
N THR A 253 -4.24 -9.27 -5.22
CA THR A 253 -3.73 -8.06 -5.88
C THR A 253 -2.61 -8.37 -6.87
N THR A 254 -1.70 -9.27 -6.55
CA THR A 254 -0.56 -9.63 -7.42
C THR A 254 -0.91 -10.61 -8.54
N ALA A 255 -1.92 -11.46 -8.37
CA ALA A 255 -2.27 -12.48 -9.36
C ALA A 255 -3.63 -12.23 -10.06
N TYR A 256 -4.40 -11.22 -9.63
CA TYR A 256 -5.75 -10.98 -10.15
C TYR A 256 -5.78 -10.77 -11.66
N SER A 257 -4.86 -9.98 -12.20
CA SER A 257 -4.80 -9.73 -13.65
C SER A 257 -4.66 -11.03 -14.44
N LYS A 258 -3.77 -11.93 -14.00
CA LYS A 258 -3.58 -13.25 -14.61
C LYS A 258 -4.81 -14.14 -14.44
N TYR A 259 -5.38 -14.14 -13.25
CA TYR A 259 -6.59 -14.92 -12.95
C TYR A 259 -7.77 -14.48 -13.83
N ALA A 260 -8.08 -13.18 -13.86
CA ALA A 260 -9.21 -12.63 -14.59
C ALA A 260 -9.10 -12.87 -16.10
N THR A 261 -7.88 -12.74 -16.65
CA THR A 261 -7.65 -12.99 -18.08
C THR A 261 -7.65 -14.47 -18.42
N SER A 262 -7.15 -15.37 -17.54
CA SER A 262 -7.00 -16.79 -17.81
C SER A 262 -8.23 -17.62 -17.48
N VAL A 263 -8.90 -17.32 -16.36
CA VAL A 263 -10.05 -18.10 -15.86
C VAL A 263 -11.36 -17.53 -16.35
N TRP A 264 -11.52 -16.21 -16.31
CA TRP A 264 -12.76 -15.55 -16.72
C TRP A 264 -12.75 -15.06 -18.18
N GLY A 265 -11.61 -15.17 -18.89
CA GLY A 265 -11.46 -14.68 -20.26
C GLY A 265 -11.67 -13.17 -20.39
N MET A 266 -11.47 -12.41 -19.31
CA MET A 266 -11.64 -10.95 -19.32
C MET A 266 -10.49 -10.28 -20.08
N GLU A 267 -10.81 -9.20 -20.81
CA GLU A 267 -9.79 -8.26 -21.24
C GLU A 267 -9.15 -7.57 -20.05
N LEU A 268 -7.85 -7.28 -20.13
CA LEU A 268 -7.11 -6.61 -19.03
C LEU A 268 -7.75 -5.28 -18.63
N GLY A 269 -8.28 -4.52 -19.60
CA GLY A 269 -8.98 -3.28 -19.32
C GLY A 269 -10.23 -3.45 -18.45
N ASN A 270 -11.01 -4.51 -18.65
CA ASN A 270 -12.19 -4.81 -17.84
C ASN A 270 -11.78 -5.33 -16.46
N ALA A 271 -10.73 -6.15 -16.37
CA ALA A 271 -10.15 -6.58 -15.10
C ALA A 271 -9.67 -5.37 -14.29
N SER A 272 -8.97 -4.43 -14.91
CA SER A 272 -8.52 -3.19 -14.26
C SER A 272 -9.68 -2.33 -13.75
N LEU A 273 -10.81 -2.28 -14.48
CA LEU A 273 -12.00 -1.56 -14.04
C LEU A 273 -12.58 -2.14 -12.73
N CYS A 274 -12.55 -3.46 -12.55
CA CYS A 274 -12.94 -4.08 -11.28
C CYS A 274 -12.08 -3.58 -10.11
N LEU A 275 -10.77 -3.44 -10.31
CA LEU A 275 -9.86 -2.89 -9.29
C LEU A 275 -10.12 -1.40 -9.02
N VAL A 276 -10.45 -0.61 -10.05
CA VAL A 276 -10.90 0.80 -9.87
C VAL A 276 -12.12 0.84 -8.95
N ILE A 277 -13.11 0.00 -9.22
CA ILE A 277 -14.34 -0.05 -8.41
C ILE A 277 -14.02 -0.41 -6.96
N ALA A 278 -13.12 -1.36 -6.70
CA ALA A 278 -12.68 -1.69 -5.36
C ALA A 278 -11.98 -0.51 -4.68
N GLN A 279 -11.06 0.18 -5.36
CA GLN A 279 -10.34 1.34 -4.81
C GLN A 279 -11.27 2.52 -4.52
N VAL A 280 -12.21 2.82 -5.43
CA VAL A 280 -13.23 3.86 -5.21
C VAL A 280 -14.15 3.47 -4.04
N GLY A 281 -14.53 2.18 -3.96
CA GLY A 281 -15.30 1.64 -2.84
C GLY A 281 -14.57 1.81 -1.49
N ALA A 282 -13.27 1.51 -1.45
CA ALA A 282 -12.45 1.71 -0.27
C ALA A 282 -12.38 3.20 0.12
N LEU A 283 -12.12 4.07 -0.86
CA LEU A 283 -12.04 5.51 -0.66
C LEU A 283 -13.34 6.09 -0.08
N ALA A 284 -14.48 5.70 -0.64
CA ALA A 284 -15.79 6.10 -0.15
C ALA A 284 -16.10 5.56 1.25
N ALA A 285 -15.54 4.40 1.60
CA ALA A 285 -15.78 3.70 2.85
C ALA A 285 -14.94 4.25 4.02
N PHE A 286 -13.78 4.88 3.81
CA PHE A 286 -12.91 5.35 4.88
C PHE A 286 -13.62 6.23 5.90
N LEU A 287 -14.39 7.22 5.44
CA LEU A 287 -15.12 8.13 6.33
C LEU A 287 -16.25 7.43 7.12
N PRO A 288 -17.17 6.66 6.50
CA PRO A 288 -18.18 5.91 7.23
C PRO A 288 -17.58 4.92 8.23
N ILE A 289 -16.51 4.22 7.86
CA ILE A 289 -15.84 3.25 8.72
C ILE A 289 -15.26 3.92 9.96
N GLY A 290 -14.60 5.07 9.84
CA GLY A 290 -14.09 5.82 10.98
C GLY A 290 -15.21 6.17 11.98
N ILE A 291 -16.38 6.59 11.50
CA ILE A 291 -17.56 6.90 12.32
C ILE A 291 -18.16 5.63 12.96
N ILE A 292 -18.28 4.55 12.18
CA ILE A 292 -18.86 3.30 12.67
C ILE A 292 -17.94 2.65 13.70
N SER A 293 -16.62 2.61 13.46
CA SER A 293 -15.65 2.01 14.38
C SER A 293 -15.62 2.74 15.74
N SER A 294 -15.86 4.05 15.76
CA SER A 294 -15.98 4.81 17.03
C SER A 294 -17.17 4.37 17.89
N LYS A 295 -18.23 3.82 17.25
CA LYS A 295 -19.43 3.35 17.95
C LYS A 295 -19.33 1.88 18.37
N ILE A 296 -18.88 0.99 17.46
CA ILE A 296 -18.91 -0.45 17.68
C ILE A 296 -17.58 -1.04 18.18
N GLY A 297 -16.48 -0.28 18.11
CA GLY A 297 -15.12 -0.73 18.45
C GLY A 297 -14.33 -1.22 17.25
N ARG A 298 -12.99 -1.15 17.33
CA ARG A 298 -12.06 -1.50 16.25
C ARG A 298 -12.05 -2.99 15.94
N LYS A 299 -12.01 -3.83 16.99
CA LYS A 299 -12.02 -5.30 16.81
C LYS A 299 -13.21 -5.78 15.99
N ARG A 300 -14.43 -5.31 16.33
CA ARG A 300 -15.65 -5.70 15.61
C ARG A 300 -15.60 -5.23 14.16
N MET A 301 -15.09 -4.02 13.93
CA MET A 301 -14.96 -3.47 12.57
C MET A 301 -13.97 -4.28 11.73
N ILE A 302 -12.80 -4.65 12.28
CA ILE A 302 -11.82 -5.51 11.62
C ILE A 302 -12.44 -6.87 11.30
N ILE A 303 -13.10 -7.52 12.27
CA ILE A 303 -13.75 -8.82 12.05
C ILE A 303 -14.78 -8.72 10.92
N THR A 304 -15.63 -7.68 10.91
CA THR A 304 -16.58 -7.43 9.82
C THR A 304 -15.87 -7.31 8.48
N GLY A 305 -14.78 -6.53 8.40
CA GLY A 305 -13.98 -6.39 7.19
C GLY A 305 -13.40 -7.74 6.72
N VAL A 306 -12.75 -8.48 7.61
CA VAL A 306 -12.11 -9.75 7.26
C VAL A 306 -13.13 -10.83 6.87
N VAL A 307 -14.28 -10.91 7.56
CA VAL A 307 -15.40 -11.81 7.19
C VAL A 307 -15.94 -11.44 5.81
N THR A 308 -16.19 -10.15 5.55
CA THR A 308 -16.66 -9.68 4.24
C THR A 308 -15.65 -10.05 3.16
N LEU A 309 -14.34 -9.85 3.41
CA LEU A 309 -13.28 -10.20 2.46
C LEU A 309 -13.26 -11.71 2.17
N ALA A 310 -13.33 -12.56 3.22
CA ALA A 310 -13.38 -14.03 3.08
C ALA A 310 -14.59 -14.47 2.26
N LEU A 311 -15.77 -13.92 2.54
CA LEU A 311 -17.01 -14.23 1.81
C LEU A 311 -16.94 -13.75 0.36
N CYS A 312 -16.43 -12.55 0.09
CA CYS A 312 -16.28 -12.03 -1.27
C CYS A 312 -15.37 -12.92 -2.11
N PHE A 313 -14.19 -13.29 -1.60
CA PHE A 313 -13.28 -14.18 -2.30
C PHE A 313 -13.88 -15.59 -2.44
N GLY A 314 -14.56 -16.10 -1.40
CA GLY A 314 -15.23 -17.38 -1.44
C GLY A 314 -16.33 -17.45 -2.50
N VAL A 315 -17.20 -16.44 -2.58
CA VAL A 315 -18.28 -16.37 -3.58
C VAL A 315 -17.70 -16.25 -5.00
N MET A 316 -16.68 -15.40 -5.18
CA MET A 316 -16.02 -15.25 -6.49
C MET A 316 -15.30 -16.52 -6.95
N ALA A 317 -14.86 -17.39 -6.04
CA ALA A 317 -14.24 -18.67 -6.38
C ALA A 317 -15.16 -19.63 -7.16
N PHE A 318 -16.48 -19.49 -7.00
CA PHE A 318 -17.46 -20.27 -7.75
C PHE A 318 -17.83 -19.66 -9.12
N ALA A 319 -17.37 -18.44 -9.41
CA ALA A 319 -17.67 -17.79 -10.67
C ALA A 319 -16.81 -18.39 -11.81
N LYS A 320 -17.48 -18.92 -12.83
CA LYS A 320 -16.81 -19.47 -14.02
C LYS A 320 -16.55 -18.42 -15.10
N THR A 321 -17.33 -17.35 -15.11
CA THR A 321 -17.23 -16.26 -16.09
C THR A 321 -17.45 -14.92 -15.41
N SER A 322 -16.97 -13.85 -16.02
CA SER A 322 -17.24 -12.50 -15.55
C SER A 322 -18.73 -12.14 -15.68
N SER A 323 -19.26 -11.43 -14.69
CA SER A 323 -20.67 -11.06 -14.64
C SER A 323 -20.85 -9.75 -13.86
N ALA A 324 -21.92 -9.01 -14.14
CA ALA A 324 -22.15 -7.66 -13.57
C ALA A 324 -22.22 -7.64 -12.02
N TRP A 325 -22.66 -8.73 -11.37
CA TRP A 325 -22.68 -8.82 -9.90
C TRP A 325 -21.29 -8.71 -9.27
N MET A 326 -20.23 -9.04 -10.01
CA MET A 326 -18.85 -8.92 -9.52
C MET A 326 -18.49 -7.49 -9.15
N PHE A 327 -19.04 -6.47 -9.84
CA PHE A 327 -18.82 -5.08 -9.49
C PHE A 327 -19.28 -4.77 -8.05
N VAL A 328 -20.40 -5.33 -7.63
CA VAL A 328 -20.90 -5.20 -6.25
C VAL A 328 -19.92 -5.86 -5.27
N VAL A 329 -19.41 -7.04 -5.62
CA VAL A 329 -18.40 -7.74 -4.80
C VAL A 329 -17.12 -6.92 -4.69
N PHE A 330 -16.65 -6.29 -5.76
CA PHE A 330 -15.47 -5.41 -5.71
C PHE A 330 -15.68 -4.16 -4.85
N VAL A 331 -16.88 -3.56 -4.84
CA VAL A 331 -17.22 -2.50 -3.89
C VAL A 331 -17.12 -3.01 -2.45
N LEU A 332 -17.65 -4.22 -2.17
CA LEU A 332 -17.58 -4.84 -0.84
C LEU A 332 -16.14 -5.20 -0.44
N ILE A 333 -15.29 -5.64 -1.38
CA ILE A 333 -13.86 -5.86 -1.13
C ILE A 333 -13.19 -4.54 -0.75
N GLY A 334 -13.50 -3.45 -1.46
CA GLY A 334 -12.99 -2.12 -1.11
C GLY A 334 -13.42 -1.68 0.29
N PHE A 335 -14.70 -1.82 0.63
CA PHE A 335 -15.21 -1.57 1.99
C PHE A 335 -14.49 -2.42 3.03
N ALA A 336 -14.35 -3.73 2.78
CA ALA A 336 -13.71 -4.67 3.68
C ALA A 336 -12.25 -4.29 3.94
N TRP A 337 -11.51 -3.94 2.88
CA TRP A 337 -10.12 -3.50 2.99
C TRP A 337 -9.98 -2.21 3.78
N ALA A 338 -10.84 -1.22 3.54
CA ALA A 338 -10.87 0.01 4.32
C ALA A 338 -11.18 -0.26 5.81
N ALA A 339 -12.13 -1.16 6.11
CA ALA A 339 -12.48 -1.53 7.48
C ALA A 339 -11.30 -2.14 8.24
N ILE A 340 -10.47 -2.93 7.57
CA ILE A 340 -9.26 -3.51 8.14
C ILE A 340 -8.21 -2.44 8.36
N ASN A 341 -7.85 -1.68 7.32
CA ASN A 341 -6.73 -0.74 7.36
C ASN A 341 -6.93 0.41 8.36
N VAL A 342 -8.12 1.03 8.38
CA VAL A 342 -8.42 2.13 9.33
C VAL A 342 -8.23 1.71 10.78
N ASN A 343 -8.42 0.43 11.12
CA ASN A 343 -8.51 -0.03 12.49
C ASN A 343 -7.32 -0.88 12.96
N SER A 344 -6.59 -1.54 12.04
CA SER A 344 -5.59 -2.55 12.40
C SER A 344 -4.34 -1.96 13.04
N PHE A 345 -3.71 -0.97 12.40
CA PHE A 345 -2.51 -0.33 12.92
C PHE A 345 -2.78 0.38 14.27
N PRO A 346 -3.82 1.24 14.41
CA PRO A 346 -4.14 1.84 15.69
C PRO A 346 -4.39 0.82 16.80
N MET A 347 -4.98 -0.36 16.48
CA MET A 347 -5.23 -1.41 17.46
C MET A 347 -3.93 -2.03 18.00
N VAL A 348 -2.88 -2.15 17.18
CA VAL A 348 -1.56 -2.62 17.61
C VAL A 348 -0.88 -1.56 18.47
N VAL A 349 -0.95 -0.29 18.08
CA VAL A 349 -0.35 0.82 18.83
C VAL A 349 -1.01 1.02 20.19
N GLU A 350 -2.32 0.81 20.32
CA GLU A 350 -3.03 0.92 21.60
C GLU A 350 -2.60 -0.08 22.66
N ILE A 351 -2.10 -1.26 22.25
CA ILE A 351 -1.52 -2.23 23.18
C ILE A 351 -0.16 -1.73 23.70
N SER A 352 0.49 -0.80 22.99
CA SER A 352 1.77 -0.24 23.41
C SER A 352 1.61 0.66 24.64
N ARG A 353 2.66 0.72 25.47
CA ARG A 353 2.78 1.72 26.53
C ARG A 353 3.41 3.00 25.97
N SER A 354 3.19 4.11 26.66
CA SER A 354 3.85 5.38 26.33
C SER A 354 5.36 5.18 26.22
N GLY A 355 5.96 5.51 25.08
CA GLY A 355 7.40 5.35 24.79
C GLY A 355 7.78 4.15 23.90
N ASP A 356 6.91 3.16 23.73
CA ASP A 356 7.22 1.96 22.92
C ASP A 356 6.51 1.93 21.54
N ILE A 357 5.86 3.01 21.14
CA ILE A 357 5.05 3.09 19.90
C ILE A 357 5.86 2.66 18.67
N GLY A 358 7.09 3.15 18.52
CA GLY A 358 7.95 2.78 17.38
C GLY A 358 8.26 1.28 17.29
N LYS A 359 8.41 0.60 18.42
CA LYS A 359 8.65 -0.85 18.48
C LYS A 359 7.43 -1.64 17.97
N TYR A 360 6.22 -1.25 18.38
CA TYR A 360 4.98 -1.93 17.97
C TYR A 360 4.60 -1.61 16.53
N THR A 361 4.89 -0.40 16.07
CA THR A 361 4.86 -0.03 14.66
C THR A 361 5.79 -0.93 13.85
N GLY A 362 7.03 -1.11 14.30
CA GLY A 362 7.98 -2.03 13.67
C GLY A 362 7.46 -3.47 13.59
N TYR A 363 6.80 -3.98 14.63
CA TYR A 363 6.21 -5.31 14.59
C TYR A 363 5.08 -5.42 13.56
N TYR A 364 4.18 -4.42 13.49
CA TYR A 364 3.11 -4.39 12.50
C TYR A 364 3.65 -4.48 11.07
N TYR A 365 4.62 -3.62 10.74
CA TYR A 365 5.23 -3.62 9.41
C TYR A 365 6.05 -4.89 9.13
N THR A 366 6.74 -5.46 10.12
CA THR A 366 7.45 -6.72 9.93
C THR A 366 6.51 -7.85 9.52
N PHE A 367 5.33 -7.96 10.15
CA PHE A 367 4.37 -9.02 9.83
C PHE A 367 3.65 -8.76 8.50
N SER A 368 3.30 -7.50 8.18
CA SER A 368 2.71 -7.16 6.89
C SER A 368 3.69 -7.38 5.73
N MET A 369 4.94 -6.91 5.86
CA MET A 369 5.99 -7.12 4.84
C MET A 369 6.36 -8.59 4.68
N ALA A 370 6.43 -9.38 5.76
CA ALA A 370 6.65 -10.81 5.67
C ALA A 370 5.56 -11.50 4.83
N ALA A 371 4.28 -11.10 5.03
CA ALA A 371 3.19 -11.59 4.20
C ALA A 371 3.36 -11.17 2.73
N GLN A 372 3.75 -9.94 2.45
CA GLN A 372 3.96 -9.42 1.10
C GLN A 372 5.12 -10.12 0.36
N ILE A 373 6.16 -10.55 1.08
CA ILE A 373 7.28 -11.33 0.52
C ILE A 373 6.87 -12.77 0.23
N ILE A 374 6.20 -13.42 1.19
CA ILE A 374 5.88 -14.86 1.12
C ILE A 374 4.73 -15.11 0.14
N THR A 375 3.74 -14.23 0.09
CA THR A 375 2.51 -14.46 -0.67
C THR A 375 2.70 -14.62 -2.17
N PRO A 376 3.44 -13.76 -2.89
CA PRO A 376 3.61 -13.93 -4.35
C PRO A 376 4.29 -15.24 -4.70
N VAL A 377 5.24 -15.70 -3.88
CA VAL A 377 5.95 -16.97 -4.07
C VAL A 377 5.00 -18.15 -3.84
N LEU A 378 4.29 -18.16 -2.71
CA LEU A 378 3.40 -19.25 -2.33
C LEU A 378 2.18 -19.32 -3.26
N SER A 379 1.54 -18.17 -3.54
CA SER A 379 0.41 -18.12 -4.48
C SER A 379 0.85 -18.49 -5.88
N GLY A 380 2.02 -18.03 -6.34
CA GLY A 380 2.60 -18.42 -7.62
C GLY A 380 2.83 -19.92 -7.74
N ALA A 381 3.36 -20.57 -6.69
CA ALA A 381 3.53 -22.01 -6.66
C ALA A 381 2.18 -22.76 -6.72
N LEU A 382 1.15 -22.29 -6.00
CA LEU A 382 -0.19 -22.86 -6.07
C LEU A 382 -0.80 -22.71 -7.47
N LEU A 383 -0.65 -21.55 -8.09
CA LEU A 383 -1.15 -21.30 -9.46
C LEU A 383 -0.46 -22.19 -10.49
N GLU A 384 0.84 -22.44 -10.34
CA GLU A 384 1.64 -23.24 -11.26
C GLU A 384 1.36 -24.75 -11.12
N HIS A 385 1.36 -25.27 -9.87
CA HIS A 385 1.32 -26.71 -9.63
C HIS A 385 -0.09 -27.27 -9.43
N VAL A 386 -1.03 -26.45 -8.97
CA VAL A 386 -2.42 -26.89 -8.71
C VAL A 386 -3.39 -26.26 -9.71
N GLY A 387 -3.16 -24.99 -10.08
CA GLY A 387 -3.94 -24.29 -11.09
C GLY A 387 -4.55 -22.96 -10.62
N TYR A 388 -4.94 -22.14 -11.57
CA TYR A 388 -5.45 -20.79 -11.32
C TYR A 388 -6.69 -20.73 -10.43
N HIS A 389 -7.53 -21.77 -10.46
CA HIS A 389 -8.73 -21.86 -9.63
C HIS A 389 -8.44 -21.86 -8.13
N THR A 390 -7.20 -22.05 -7.70
CA THR A 390 -6.79 -22.03 -6.28
C THR A 390 -6.66 -20.65 -5.68
N LEU A 391 -6.52 -19.59 -6.50
CA LEU A 391 -6.25 -18.23 -6.02
C LEU A 391 -7.31 -17.72 -5.03
N LEU A 392 -8.56 -17.73 -5.45
CA LEU A 392 -9.66 -17.18 -4.65
C LEU A 392 -10.00 -18.04 -3.43
N PRO A 393 -10.04 -19.40 -3.51
CA PRO A 393 -10.14 -20.27 -2.32
C PRO A 393 -9.00 -20.06 -1.33
N TYR A 394 -7.76 -19.93 -1.79
CA TYR A 394 -6.61 -19.63 -0.94
C TYR A 394 -6.80 -18.29 -0.21
N ALA A 395 -7.15 -17.22 -0.94
CA ALA A 395 -7.39 -15.91 -0.35
C ALA A 395 -8.53 -15.92 0.67
N SER A 396 -9.62 -16.63 0.36
CA SER A 396 -10.75 -16.84 1.28
C SER A 396 -10.35 -17.59 2.54
N LEU A 397 -9.53 -18.65 2.40
CA LEU A 397 -9.04 -19.45 3.52
C LEU A 397 -8.13 -18.59 4.44
N MET A 398 -7.21 -17.83 3.89
CA MET A 398 -6.32 -16.95 4.65
C MET A 398 -7.10 -15.88 5.40
N ALA A 399 -8.06 -15.24 4.74
CA ALA A 399 -8.95 -14.29 5.39
C ALA A 399 -9.80 -14.97 6.48
N GLY A 400 -10.35 -16.15 6.21
CA GLY A 400 -11.10 -16.94 7.20
C GLY A 400 -10.26 -17.32 8.43
N ALA A 401 -8.99 -17.70 8.23
CA ALA A 401 -8.06 -17.97 9.33
C ALA A 401 -7.78 -16.70 10.17
N ALA A 402 -7.71 -15.54 9.52
CA ALA A 402 -7.57 -14.26 10.21
C ALA A 402 -8.81 -13.92 11.07
N VAL A 403 -10.03 -14.30 10.66
CA VAL A 403 -11.23 -14.17 11.49
C VAL A 403 -11.07 -14.97 12.79
N VAL A 404 -10.58 -16.22 12.68
CA VAL A 404 -10.40 -17.09 13.86
C VAL A 404 -9.39 -16.48 14.82
N THR A 405 -8.19 -16.07 14.34
CA THR A 405 -7.18 -15.46 15.20
C THR A 405 -7.65 -14.16 15.84
N MET A 406 -8.36 -13.32 15.07
CA MET A 406 -8.90 -12.05 15.55
C MET A 406 -10.03 -12.21 16.58
N ALA A 407 -10.83 -13.28 16.49
CA ALA A 407 -11.88 -13.59 17.46
C ALA A 407 -11.33 -13.79 18.88
N PHE A 408 -10.15 -14.40 19.01
CA PHE A 408 -9.49 -14.66 20.31
C PHE A 408 -8.76 -13.46 20.90
N VAL A 409 -8.63 -12.33 20.18
CA VAL A 409 -8.04 -11.09 20.70
C VAL A 409 -8.93 -10.51 21.78
N ARG A 410 -8.34 -10.11 22.94
CA ARG A 410 -9.09 -9.56 24.09
C ARG A 410 -8.69 -8.14 24.48
N HIS A 411 -7.55 -7.63 23.97
CA HIS A 411 -6.99 -6.33 24.32
C HIS A 411 -6.75 -5.48 23.08
N GLY A 412 -6.68 -4.16 23.23
CA GLY A 412 -6.45 -3.21 22.13
C GLY A 412 -7.73 -2.75 21.42
N ASP A 413 -8.92 -3.04 21.98
CA ASP A 413 -10.23 -2.67 21.40
C ASP A 413 -10.84 -1.47 22.12
N SER A 414 -10.10 -0.37 22.28
CA SER A 414 -10.69 0.88 22.71
C SER A 414 -11.53 1.49 21.59
N LYS A 415 -12.64 2.11 21.96
CA LYS A 415 -13.47 2.83 21.00
C LYS A 415 -12.68 4.08 20.53
N PRO A 416 -12.39 4.23 19.23
CA PRO A 416 -11.68 5.40 18.76
C PRO A 416 -12.50 6.68 19.04
N VAL A 417 -11.81 7.76 19.37
CA VAL A 417 -12.44 9.08 19.45
C VAL A 417 -12.85 9.47 18.03
N PRO A 418 -14.09 9.93 17.78
CA PRO A 418 -14.52 10.36 16.47
C PRO A 418 -13.57 11.42 15.92
N SER A 419 -13.14 11.27 14.66
CA SER A 419 -12.24 12.23 14.03
C SER A 419 -12.91 13.61 13.98
N LYS A 420 -12.20 14.65 14.38
CA LYS A 420 -12.70 16.04 14.36
C LYS A 420 -12.85 16.63 12.95
N SER A 421 -12.29 15.94 11.96
CA SER A 421 -12.26 16.39 10.56
C SER A 421 -12.51 15.22 9.61
N ARG A 422 -13.27 15.47 8.52
CA ARG A 422 -13.51 14.46 7.47
C ARG A 422 -12.21 13.93 6.84
N LEU A 423 -11.15 14.72 6.80
CA LEU A 423 -9.87 14.34 6.24
C LEU A 423 -9.05 13.40 7.12
N GLU A 424 -9.21 13.46 8.45
CA GLU A 424 -8.53 12.51 9.35
C GLU A 424 -8.99 11.07 9.16
N SER A 425 -10.15 10.86 8.51
CA SER A 425 -10.64 9.52 8.18
C SER A 425 -9.84 8.82 7.06
N PHE A 426 -9.00 9.56 6.32
CA PHE A 426 -8.09 9.03 5.31
C PHE A 426 -6.66 8.83 5.83
N ASP A 427 -6.44 9.03 7.13
CA ASP A 427 -5.17 8.72 7.78
C ASP A 427 -5.06 7.20 7.97
N VAL A 428 -4.68 6.55 6.90
CA VAL A 428 -4.48 5.12 6.80
C VAL A 428 -3.05 4.90 6.31
N ASP A 429 -2.32 4.03 6.99
CA ASP A 429 -1.03 3.59 6.50
C ASP A 429 -1.26 2.68 5.29
N MET A 430 -1.07 3.25 4.10
CA MET A 430 -1.05 2.49 2.86
C MET A 430 0.39 2.06 2.57
N ASP A 431 0.69 0.80 2.89
CA ASP A 431 1.85 0.05 2.42
C ASP A 431 1.54 -0.74 1.16
#